data_ffc5f8491f0735bc39b8f36dfe639fdf
#
_entry.id   ffc5f8491f0735bc39b8f36dfe639fdf
#
_cell.length_a   1.000
_cell.length_b   1.000
_cell.length_c   1.000
_cell.angle_alpha   90.00
_cell.angle_beta   90.00
_cell.angle_gamma   90.00
#
_symmetry.space_group_name_H-M   'P 1'
#
loop_
_entity.id
_entity.type
_entity.pdbx_description
1 polymer ?
#
loop_
_entity_poly.entity_id
_entity_poly.type
_entity_poly.pdbx_seq_one_letter_code
_entity_poly.pdbx_strand_id
1 'polypeptide(L)'
;MPAGKSNITTDLANDHPVSFVYNSALASADGELKDPSTLTGAVKLENSKMQCTSCHDPHKNLYTDFLVANSLNSELCLNCHQTTYWTTTSHKTSTKTWNGTLPDPWPHTPATFTNVAQNACENCHNPHSAAPKPRLMNFTPEENNCLDCHNANVAAKNIQAQFAKTNKHNIYGYTGVHDPMEANWAVTKHVECEDCHNPHATSATTAVAPFVNGLNAGVKGINQSGNPVNPVQFEYEICYRCHSGNPWSPAAVTPRVIIQNNTRLEFAPGNPSFHSVAAVGVNTSVPSLIAPWTITSRIYCSDCHASDGASSPAGPHGSTFPRILKLQYSTANNTTESATAYALCYSCHSRASIMSDISFKEHSKHIQGEKTPCNACHDPHGISSTQGNSINNSNLINFWTGIMTPSPGNGAIRFEDQGIRRGRCFLTCHGEDHDGWNYP
;
A
#
# COMPACT_ATOMS: atom_id res chain seq x y z
N MET A 1 -26.63 -3.97 -36.84
CA MET A 1 -26.44 -5.23 -36.09
C MET A 1 -27.21 -5.08 -34.78
N PRO A 2 -27.71 -6.17 -34.15
CA PRO A 2 -28.35 -6.03 -32.85
C PRO A 2 -27.36 -5.53 -31.80
N ALA A 3 -27.86 -4.78 -30.82
CA ALA A 3 -27.05 -4.36 -29.67
C ALA A 3 -26.64 -5.59 -28.85
N GLY A 4 -25.41 -5.67 -28.39
CA GLY A 4 -24.88 -6.77 -27.57
C GLY A 4 -23.38 -7.02 -27.79
N LYS A 5 -22.83 -8.01 -27.06
CA LYS A 5 -21.40 -8.42 -27.08
C LYS A 5 -20.83 -8.68 -28.50
N SER A 6 -21.67 -9.15 -29.42
CA SER A 6 -21.29 -9.46 -30.81
C SER A 6 -21.22 -8.26 -31.73
N ASN A 7 -21.56 -7.05 -31.25
CA ASN A 7 -21.54 -5.85 -32.05
C ASN A 7 -20.28 -5.03 -31.79
N ILE A 8 -19.25 -5.24 -32.60
CA ILE A 8 -17.97 -4.49 -32.52
C ILE A 8 -18.11 -3.03 -32.99
N THR A 9 -19.29 -2.59 -33.36
CA THR A 9 -19.59 -1.21 -33.85
C THR A 9 -18.71 -0.78 -35.04
N THR A 10 -18.52 0.51 -35.21
CA THR A 10 -17.64 1.12 -36.24
C THR A 10 -16.36 1.69 -35.61
N ASP A 11 -16.27 1.74 -34.28
CA ASP A 11 -15.09 2.19 -33.56
C ASP A 11 -14.34 0.94 -33.03
N LEU A 12 -13.30 0.52 -33.71
CA LEU A 12 -12.47 -0.61 -33.32
C LEU A 12 -11.36 -0.24 -32.31
N ALA A 13 -11.31 1.00 -31.83
CA ALA A 13 -10.28 1.41 -30.90
C ALA A 13 -10.50 0.90 -29.47
N ASN A 14 -11.66 0.33 -29.19
CA ASN A 14 -12.02 -0.34 -27.95
C ASN A 14 -12.11 -1.87 -28.10
N ASP A 15 -11.54 -2.40 -29.17
CA ASP A 15 -11.41 -3.84 -29.44
C ASP A 15 -9.95 -4.24 -29.43
N HIS A 16 -9.71 -5.55 -29.33
CA HIS A 16 -8.35 -6.09 -29.44
C HIS A 16 -7.70 -5.65 -30.75
N PRO A 17 -6.47 -5.11 -30.74
CA PRO A 17 -5.81 -4.63 -31.95
C PRO A 17 -5.72 -5.70 -33.02
N VAL A 18 -6.02 -5.32 -34.26
CA VAL A 18 -5.92 -6.18 -35.44
C VAL A 18 -5.15 -5.50 -36.58
N SER A 19 -4.74 -6.26 -37.58
CA SER A 19 -4.04 -5.79 -38.78
C SER A 19 -2.63 -5.22 -38.53
N PHE A 20 -2.04 -5.44 -37.37
CA PHE A 20 -0.66 -5.10 -37.07
C PHE A 20 0.27 -6.32 -37.30
N VAL A 21 1.55 -6.04 -37.54
CA VAL A 21 2.58 -7.08 -37.67
C VAL A 21 2.96 -7.59 -36.29
N TYR A 22 2.74 -8.88 -36.06
CA TYR A 22 3.17 -9.57 -34.86
C TYR A 22 4.40 -10.41 -35.16
N ASN A 23 5.56 -9.94 -34.75
CA ASN A 23 6.85 -10.58 -34.98
C ASN A 23 7.70 -10.61 -33.70
N SER A 24 8.86 -11.24 -33.75
CA SER A 24 9.78 -11.38 -32.62
C SER A 24 10.27 -10.02 -32.07
N ALA A 25 10.38 -9.01 -32.94
CA ALA A 25 10.77 -7.65 -32.49
C ALA A 25 9.68 -7.02 -31.60
N LEU A 26 8.41 -7.14 -31.99
CA LEU A 26 7.29 -6.70 -31.18
C LEU A 26 7.24 -7.48 -29.85
N ALA A 27 7.33 -8.81 -29.91
CA ALA A 27 7.32 -9.64 -28.70
C ALA A 27 8.44 -9.27 -27.71
N SER A 28 9.64 -9.00 -28.25
CA SER A 28 10.78 -8.57 -27.45
C SER A 28 10.61 -7.17 -26.85
N ALA A 29 9.99 -6.25 -27.59
CA ALA A 29 9.75 -4.88 -27.12
C ALA A 29 8.65 -4.82 -26.06
N ASP A 30 7.60 -5.62 -26.20
CA ASP A 30 6.49 -5.73 -25.26
C ASP A 30 6.94 -6.46 -23.97
N GLY A 31 7.66 -7.56 -24.09
CA GLY A 31 8.18 -8.38 -22.99
C GLY A 31 7.17 -9.35 -22.37
N GLU A 32 5.87 -9.16 -22.60
CA GLU A 32 4.79 -10.03 -22.13
C GLU A 32 4.03 -10.72 -23.25
N LEU A 33 4.51 -10.59 -24.49
CA LEU A 33 4.06 -11.38 -25.63
C LEU A 33 5.03 -12.53 -25.91
N LYS A 34 4.49 -13.68 -26.29
CA LYS A 34 5.29 -14.83 -26.77
C LYS A 34 5.86 -14.52 -28.14
N ASP A 35 7.07 -15.02 -28.41
CA ASP A 35 7.60 -14.97 -29.76
C ASP A 35 6.67 -15.74 -30.71
N PRO A 36 6.22 -15.16 -31.83
CA PRO A 36 5.29 -15.83 -32.75
C PRO A 36 5.82 -17.11 -33.34
N SER A 37 7.14 -17.33 -33.40
CA SER A 37 7.73 -18.59 -33.79
C SER A 37 7.47 -19.74 -32.81
N THR A 38 7.06 -19.42 -31.58
CA THR A 38 6.73 -20.40 -30.53
C THR A 38 5.23 -20.67 -30.42
N LEU A 39 4.40 -19.99 -31.21
CA LEU A 39 2.95 -20.19 -31.17
C LEU A 39 2.63 -21.60 -31.66
N THR A 40 1.90 -22.34 -30.84
CA THR A 40 1.43 -23.71 -31.14
C THR A 40 -0.09 -23.74 -30.98
N GLY A 41 -0.75 -24.57 -31.81
CA GLY A 41 -2.18 -24.75 -31.68
C GLY A 41 -3.01 -24.10 -32.78
N ALA A 42 -4.23 -23.69 -32.44
CA ALA A 42 -5.23 -23.26 -33.42
C ALA A 42 -5.08 -21.77 -33.81
N VAL A 43 -4.46 -20.96 -32.97
CA VAL A 43 -4.21 -19.54 -33.26
C VAL A 43 -3.19 -19.41 -34.39
N LYS A 44 -3.54 -18.63 -35.44
CA LYS A 44 -2.70 -18.43 -36.60
C LYS A 44 -2.59 -16.95 -36.93
N LEU A 45 -1.44 -16.56 -37.46
CA LEU A 45 -1.21 -15.22 -37.99
C LEU A 45 -1.30 -15.26 -39.53
N GLU A 46 -2.01 -14.33 -40.12
CA GLU A 46 -2.10 -14.19 -41.56
C GLU A 46 -1.05 -13.20 -42.06
N ASN A 47 -0.09 -13.68 -42.84
CA ASN A 47 1.04 -12.89 -43.33
C ASN A 47 1.77 -12.15 -42.16
N SER A 48 2.02 -12.87 -41.08
CA SER A 48 2.61 -12.35 -39.84
C SER A 48 1.78 -11.22 -39.19
N LYS A 49 0.48 -11.15 -39.44
CA LYS A 49 -0.40 -10.15 -38.82
C LYS A 49 -1.45 -10.81 -37.96
N MET A 50 -1.76 -10.16 -36.85
CA MET A 50 -2.95 -10.45 -36.05
C MET A 50 -4.20 -10.01 -36.78
N GLN A 51 -5.18 -10.91 -36.92
CA GLN A 51 -6.45 -10.65 -37.61
C GLN A 51 -7.62 -11.20 -36.79
N CYS A 52 -8.85 -10.84 -37.15
CA CYS A 52 -10.04 -11.43 -36.53
C CYS A 52 -10.02 -12.97 -36.58
N THR A 53 -9.54 -13.50 -37.68
CA THR A 53 -9.38 -14.96 -37.93
C THR A 53 -8.29 -15.62 -37.07
N SER A 54 -7.46 -14.85 -36.39
CA SER A 54 -6.52 -15.41 -35.40
C SER A 54 -7.23 -15.93 -34.15
N CYS A 55 -8.37 -15.35 -33.80
CA CYS A 55 -9.22 -15.77 -32.70
C CYS A 55 -10.49 -16.53 -33.14
N HIS A 56 -11.01 -16.27 -34.36
CA HIS A 56 -12.27 -16.81 -34.84
C HIS A 56 -12.12 -17.58 -36.13
N ASP A 57 -12.72 -18.80 -36.19
CA ASP A 57 -12.85 -19.58 -37.44
C ASP A 57 -14.36 -19.66 -37.78
N PRO A 58 -14.85 -18.89 -38.74
CA PRO A 58 -16.28 -18.84 -39.07
C PRO A 58 -16.82 -20.16 -39.64
N HIS A 59 -15.94 -21.11 -39.94
CA HIS A 59 -16.32 -22.41 -40.47
C HIS A 59 -16.37 -23.51 -39.38
N LYS A 60 -15.90 -23.21 -38.16
CA LYS A 60 -15.84 -24.17 -37.07
C LYS A 60 -16.35 -23.55 -35.78
N ASN A 61 -17.45 -24.08 -35.25
CA ASN A 61 -17.98 -23.67 -33.97
C ASN A 61 -17.71 -24.75 -32.90
N LEU A 62 -16.44 -25.02 -32.63
CA LEU A 62 -16.02 -25.94 -31.56
C LEU A 62 -16.16 -25.32 -30.16
N TYR A 63 -15.94 -24.05 -30.10
CA TYR A 63 -16.12 -23.23 -28.91
C TYR A 63 -17.16 -22.12 -29.21
N THR A 64 -17.79 -21.57 -28.19
CA THR A 64 -18.72 -20.45 -28.37
C THR A 64 -18.11 -19.34 -29.21
N ASP A 65 -18.92 -18.59 -29.93
CA ASP A 65 -18.53 -17.44 -30.75
C ASP A 65 -17.49 -17.77 -31.84
N PHE A 66 -17.47 -19.02 -32.35
CA PHE A 66 -16.56 -19.50 -33.36
C PHE A 66 -15.07 -19.39 -33.02
N LEU A 67 -14.74 -19.42 -31.71
CA LEU A 67 -13.36 -19.33 -31.25
C LEU A 67 -12.50 -20.51 -31.73
N VAL A 68 -11.25 -20.24 -32.06
CA VAL A 68 -10.25 -21.28 -32.46
C VAL A 68 -9.69 -22.02 -31.27
N ALA A 69 -9.78 -21.48 -30.07
CA ALA A 69 -9.38 -22.08 -28.80
C ALA A 69 -10.39 -21.70 -27.69
N ASN A 70 -10.39 -22.45 -26.60
CA ASN A 70 -11.28 -22.20 -25.49
C ASN A 70 -10.91 -20.88 -24.77
N SER A 71 -11.91 -20.08 -24.40
CA SER A 71 -11.68 -18.93 -23.53
C SER A 71 -11.64 -19.32 -22.04
N LEU A 72 -12.07 -20.53 -21.68
CA LEU A 72 -11.98 -21.06 -20.31
C LEU A 72 -10.52 -20.96 -19.79
N ASN A 73 -10.35 -20.39 -18.58
CA ASN A 73 -9.04 -20.10 -17.99
C ASN A 73 -8.14 -19.22 -18.88
N SER A 74 -8.74 -18.48 -19.81
CA SER A 74 -8.07 -17.64 -20.82
C SER A 74 -7.07 -18.40 -21.72
N GLU A 75 -7.34 -19.67 -22.05
CA GLU A 75 -6.48 -20.45 -22.95
C GLU A 75 -6.25 -19.76 -24.28
N LEU A 76 -7.28 -19.13 -24.85
CA LEU A 76 -7.17 -18.35 -26.08
C LEU A 76 -6.14 -17.23 -25.94
N CYS A 77 -6.25 -16.40 -24.89
CA CYS A 77 -5.37 -15.26 -24.64
C CYS A 77 -3.91 -15.72 -24.41
N LEU A 78 -3.75 -16.79 -23.64
CA LEU A 78 -2.45 -17.36 -23.28
C LEU A 78 -1.72 -18.03 -24.43
N ASN A 79 -2.31 -18.14 -25.62
CA ASN A 79 -1.54 -18.50 -26.81
C ASN A 79 -0.49 -17.43 -27.16
N CYS A 80 -0.84 -16.14 -27.01
CA CYS A 80 0.03 -15.02 -27.35
C CYS A 80 0.60 -14.31 -26.12
N HIS A 81 -0.19 -14.17 -25.04
CA HIS A 81 0.23 -13.46 -23.82
C HIS A 81 0.95 -14.36 -22.83
N GLN A 82 2.02 -13.84 -22.23
CA GLN A 82 2.81 -14.50 -21.19
C GLN A 82 3.14 -13.50 -20.06
N THR A 83 2.10 -12.89 -19.48
CA THR A 83 2.29 -11.89 -18.45
C THR A 83 3.18 -12.41 -17.31
N THR A 84 4.13 -11.59 -16.92
CA THR A 84 5.03 -11.87 -15.81
C THR A 84 4.19 -12.15 -14.55
N TYR A 85 4.54 -13.15 -13.77
CA TYR A 85 3.84 -13.60 -12.55
C TYR A 85 2.47 -14.28 -12.76
N TRP A 86 1.86 -14.29 -13.96
CA TRP A 86 0.52 -14.85 -14.15
C TRP A 86 0.38 -16.29 -13.64
N THR A 87 1.44 -17.08 -13.73
CA THR A 87 1.42 -18.48 -13.29
C THR A 87 1.21 -18.67 -11.79
N THR A 88 1.50 -17.66 -10.98
CA THR A 88 1.47 -17.70 -9.51
C THR A 88 0.40 -16.80 -8.88
N THR A 89 -0.29 -16.00 -9.69
CA THR A 89 -1.32 -15.09 -9.17
C THR A 89 -2.56 -15.83 -8.66
N SER A 90 -3.15 -15.29 -7.59
CA SER A 90 -4.42 -15.77 -7.06
C SER A 90 -5.58 -15.59 -8.05
N HIS A 91 -5.53 -14.60 -8.94
CA HIS A 91 -6.56 -14.41 -9.96
C HIS A 91 -6.59 -15.56 -10.99
N LYS A 92 -5.46 -16.19 -11.28
CA LYS A 92 -5.41 -17.39 -12.12
C LYS A 92 -5.95 -18.65 -11.44
N THR A 93 -5.84 -18.73 -10.11
CA THR A 93 -6.06 -20.00 -9.39
C THR A 93 -7.28 -20.02 -8.50
N SER A 94 -7.89 -18.87 -8.25
CA SER A 94 -9.00 -18.74 -7.31
C SER A 94 -10.29 -19.38 -7.85
N THR A 95 -10.85 -20.29 -7.07
CA THR A 95 -12.16 -20.90 -7.32
C THR A 95 -13.32 -20.14 -6.69
N LYS A 96 -13.10 -18.91 -6.22
CA LYS A 96 -14.15 -18.06 -5.67
C LYS A 96 -15.18 -17.73 -6.73
N THR A 97 -16.45 -17.76 -6.30
CA THR A 97 -17.63 -17.52 -7.13
C THR A 97 -18.36 -16.26 -6.67
N TRP A 98 -19.12 -15.67 -7.55
CA TRP A 98 -20.08 -14.63 -7.21
C TRP A 98 -21.12 -15.17 -6.21
N ASN A 99 -21.43 -14.39 -5.19
CA ASN A 99 -22.35 -14.79 -4.12
C ASN A 99 -23.84 -14.56 -4.45
N GLY A 100 -24.14 -14.07 -5.66
CA GLY A 100 -25.50 -13.78 -6.11
C GLY A 100 -26.10 -12.48 -5.58
N THR A 101 -25.32 -11.67 -4.85
CA THR A 101 -25.71 -10.34 -4.38
C THR A 101 -24.97 -9.27 -5.17
N LEU A 102 -25.53 -8.06 -5.29
CA LEU A 102 -24.99 -6.98 -6.12
C LEU A 102 -24.95 -7.36 -7.62
N PRO A 103 -24.52 -6.47 -8.51
CA PRO A 103 -24.38 -6.79 -9.93
C PRO A 103 -23.47 -7.98 -10.18
N ASP A 104 -23.79 -8.76 -11.20
CA ASP A 104 -22.92 -9.83 -11.70
C ASP A 104 -21.61 -9.20 -12.19
N PRO A 105 -20.44 -9.61 -11.66
CA PRO A 105 -19.15 -9.07 -12.08
C PRO A 105 -18.71 -9.56 -13.46
N TRP A 106 -19.39 -10.57 -14.03
CA TRP A 106 -19.01 -11.23 -15.28
C TRP A 106 -20.11 -11.22 -16.36
N PRO A 107 -20.80 -10.11 -16.62
CA PRO A 107 -21.94 -10.09 -17.56
C PRO A 107 -21.50 -10.34 -19.03
N HIS A 108 -20.20 -10.24 -19.30
CA HIS A 108 -19.59 -10.37 -20.64
C HIS A 108 -19.02 -11.76 -20.90
N THR A 109 -18.93 -12.63 -19.91
CA THR A 109 -18.39 -13.98 -20.06
C THR A 109 -19.50 -15.03 -20.28
N PRO A 110 -19.16 -16.24 -20.77
CA PRO A 110 -20.11 -17.34 -20.83
C PRO A 110 -20.70 -17.67 -19.45
N ALA A 111 -22.00 -17.89 -19.36
CA ALA A 111 -22.69 -18.20 -18.09
C ALA A 111 -22.18 -19.49 -17.40
N THR A 112 -21.42 -20.31 -18.13
CA THR A 112 -20.75 -21.51 -17.59
C THR A 112 -19.45 -21.21 -16.86
N PHE A 113 -18.91 -19.99 -16.98
CA PHE A 113 -17.70 -19.53 -16.27
C PHE A 113 -18.14 -18.88 -14.97
N THR A 114 -18.11 -19.64 -13.89
CA THR A 114 -18.74 -19.29 -12.62
C THR A 114 -17.75 -18.86 -11.53
N ASN A 115 -16.46 -18.87 -11.81
CA ASN A 115 -15.45 -18.52 -10.82
C ASN A 115 -14.27 -17.72 -11.44
N VAL A 116 -13.46 -17.11 -10.58
CA VAL A 116 -12.35 -16.23 -10.96
C VAL A 116 -11.35 -16.90 -11.89
N ALA A 117 -10.96 -18.16 -11.59
CA ALA A 117 -9.99 -18.87 -12.43
C ALA A 117 -10.53 -19.17 -13.82
N GLN A 118 -11.82 -19.51 -13.94
CA GLN A 118 -12.45 -19.79 -15.24
C GLN A 118 -12.50 -18.54 -16.12
N ASN A 119 -12.81 -17.38 -15.53
CA ASN A 119 -12.82 -16.09 -16.23
C ASN A 119 -11.42 -15.54 -16.49
N ALA A 120 -10.48 -15.80 -15.61
CA ALA A 120 -9.05 -15.45 -15.72
C ALA A 120 -8.82 -14.01 -16.22
N CYS A 121 -8.31 -13.78 -17.43
CA CYS A 121 -8.09 -12.43 -17.98
C CYS A 121 -9.39 -11.64 -18.12
N GLU A 122 -10.50 -12.31 -18.46
CA GLU A 122 -11.80 -11.68 -18.64
C GLU A 122 -12.44 -11.21 -17.32
N ASN A 123 -11.85 -11.49 -16.16
CA ASN A 123 -12.24 -10.80 -14.91
C ASN A 123 -12.11 -9.28 -15.01
N CYS A 124 -11.11 -8.79 -15.76
CA CYS A 124 -10.77 -7.37 -15.85
C CYS A 124 -10.77 -6.85 -17.29
N HIS A 125 -10.53 -7.71 -18.28
CA HIS A 125 -10.38 -7.35 -19.68
C HIS A 125 -11.54 -7.84 -20.54
N ASN A 126 -11.96 -6.99 -21.48
CA ASN A 126 -12.93 -7.35 -22.49
C ASN A 126 -12.28 -7.21 -23.88
N PRO A 127 -12.11 -8.27 -24.66
CA PRO A 127 -11.47 -8.19 -25.97
C PRO A 127 -12.27 -7.42 -27.00
N HIS A 128 -13.56 -7.19 -26.77
CA HIS A 128 -14.46 -6.45 -27.65
C HIS A 128 -15.29 -5.43 -26.91
N SER A 129 -15.41 -4.22 -27.45
CA SER A 129 -16.25 -3.16 -26.89
C SER A 129 -15.90 -2.81 -25.44
N ALA A 130 -14.60 -2.81 -25.11
CA ALA A 130 -14.11 -2.41 -23.79
C ALA A 130 -14.55 -0.99 -23.41
N ALA A 131 -14.87 -0.74 -22.15
CA ALA A 131 -15.32 0.57 -21.69
C ALA A 131 -14.20 1.63 -21.75
N PRO A 132 -13.02 1.45 -21.12
CA PRO A 132 -11.85 2.28 -21.37
C PRO A 132 -11.00 1.65 -22.48
N LYS A 133 -10.67 2.46 -23.49
CA LYS A 133 -9.86 2.02 -24.64
C LYS A 133 -8.46 1.51 -24.25
N PRO A 134 -7.71 2.17 -23.35
CA PRO A 134 -6.44 1.62 -22.89
C PRO A 134 -6.65 0.29 -22.16
N ARG A 135 -5.84 -0.73 -22.51
CA ARG A 135 -5.80 -2.05 -21.88
C ARG A 135 -7.10 -2.86 -21.91
N LEU A 136 -8.09 -2.42 -22.65
CA LEU A 136 -9.36 -3.13 -22.85
C LEU A 136 -10.03 -3.54 -21.52
N MET A 137 -10.12 -2.62 -20.57
CA MET A 137 -10.73 -2.88 -19.27
C MET A 137 -12.26 -3.02 -19.38
N ASN A 138 -12.86 -3.77 -18.43
CA ASN A 138 -14.31 -3.99 -18.42
C ASN A 138 -15.11 -2.75 -18.02
N PHE A 139 -14.57 -1.94 -17.12
CA PHE A 139 -15.31 -0.85 -16.48
C PHE A 139 -14.54 0.45 -16.47
N THR A 140 -15.27 1.56 -16.51
CA THR A 140 -14.82 2.92 -16.23
C THR A 140 -15.70 3.48 -15.10
N PRO A 141 -15.17 4.01 -14.00
CA PRO A 141 -13.74 4.18 -13.66
C PRO A 141 -12.99 2.86 -13.44
N GLU A 142 -11.66 2.92 -13.52
CA GLU A 142 -10.79 1.74 -13.48
C GLU A 142 -10.92 0.91 -12.20
N GLU A 143 -11.09 1.55 -11.04
CA GLU A 143 -11.27 0.90 -9.75
C GLU A 143 -12.48 -0.07 -9.72
N ASN A 144 -13.46 0.12 -10.59
CA ASN A 144 -14.61 -0.80 -10.68
C ASN A 144 -14.21 -2.18 -11.20
N ASN A 145 -13.11 -2.29 -11.96
CA ASN A 145 -12.56 -3.59 -12.36
C ASN A 145 -12.06 -4.41 -11.15
N CYS A 146 -11.76 -3.75 -10.04
CA CYS A 146 -11.38 -4.37 -8.78
C CYS A 146 -12.57 -4.50 -7.84
N LEU A 147 -13.34 -3.42 -7.69
CA LEU A 147 -14.36 -3.29 -6.66
C LEU A 147 -15.61 -4.13 -6.92
N ASP A 148 -15.92 -4.49 -8.16
CA ASP A 148 -17.04 -5.37 -8.47
C ASP A 148 -16.87 -6.79 -7.90
N CYS A 149 -15.60 -7.19 -7.62
CA CYS A 149 -15.29 -8.42 -6.91
C CYS A 149 -14.86 -8.18 -5.46
N HIS A 150 -14.12 -7.10 -5.18
CA HIS A 150 -13.56 -6.78 -3.86
C HIS A 150 -14.47 -5.95 -2.95
N ASN A 151 -15.78 -5.99 -3.18
CA ASN A 151 -16.83 -5.46 -2.33
C ASN A 151 -17.49 -6.54 -1.43
N ALA A 152 -16.87 -7.70 -1.24
CA ALA A 152 -17.38 -8.94 -0.66
C ALA A 152 -18.36 -9.70 -1.58
N ASN A 153 -18.40 -9.36 -2.84
CA ASN A 153 -19.25 -10.00 -3.83
C ASN A 153 -18.65 -11.36 -4.30
N VAL A 154 -17.35 -11.37 -4.54
CA VAL A 154 -16.53 -12.55 -4.89
C VAL A 154 -15.41 -12.74 -3.87
N ALA A 155 -14.64 -11.69 -3.61
CA ALA A 155 -13.59 -11.70 -2.61
C ALA A 155 -14.16 -11.71 -1.19
N ALA A 156 -13.48 -12.37 -0.26
CA ALA A 156 -13.97 -12.54 1.11
C ALA A 156 -14.00 -11.23 1.94
N LYS A 157 -13.25 -10.21 1.54
CA LYS A 157 -13.14 -8.93 2.25
C LYS A 157 -13.76 -7.81 1.44
N ASN A 158 -14.50 -6.93 2.12
CA ASN A 158 -15.07 -5.74 1.52
C ASN A 158 -14.04 -4.59 1.57
N ILE A 159 -13.26 -4.45 0.49
CA ILE A 159 -12.31 -3.34 0.33
C ILE A 159 -13.06 -2.04 0.05
N GLN A 160 -14.12 -2.09 -0.76
CA GLN A 160 -14.91 -0.92 -1.12
C GLN A 160 -15.43 -0.18 0.12
N ALA A 161 -15.88 -0.91 1.14
CA ALA A 161 -16.36 -0.31 2.38
C ALA A 161 -15.26 0.47 3.14
N GLN A 162 -13.98 0.16 2.93
CA GLN A 162 -12.91 0.91 3.58
C GLN A 162 -12.77 2.31 2.98
N PHE A 163 -12.98 2.45 1.69
CA PHE A 163 -12.93 3.74 1.00
C PHE A 163 -14.13 4.65 1.32
N ALA A 164 -15.15 4.15 2.00
CA ALA A 164 -16.23 4.98 2.55
C ALA A 164 -15.86 5.68 3.87
N LYS A 165 -14.77 5.25 4.54
CA LYS A 165 -14.32 5.82 5.81
C LYS A 165 -13.72 7.23 5.64
N THR A 166 -13.63 7.96 6.76
CA THR A 166 -13.21 9.37 6.76
C THR A 166 -11.75 9.54 6.31
N ASN A 167 -10.86 8.72 6.82
CA ASN A 167 -9.43 8.78 6.49
C ASN A 167 -9.09 7.63 5.56
N LYS A 168 -8.63 7.92 4.35
CA LYS A 168 -8.40 6.93 3.30
C LYS A 168 -7.38 7.41 2.28
N HIS A 169 -6.79 6.49 1.56
CA HIS A 169 -6.24 6.79 0.25
C HIS A 169 -7.42 6.99 -0.72
N ASN A 170 -7.48 8.13 -1.39
CA ASN A 170 -8.63 8.47 -2.23
C ASN A 170 -8.45 7.96 -3.66
N ILE A 171 -8.89 6.74 -3.92
CA ILE A 171 -8.83 6.11 -5.23
C ILE A 171 -9.85 6.72 -6.24
N TYR A 172 -10.85 7.44 -5.75
CA TYR A 172 -11.88 8.07 -6.59
C TYR A 172 -11.49 9.48 -7.07
N GLY A 173 -10.31 9.94 -6.76
CA GLY A 173 -9.84 11.28 -7.11
C GLY A 173 -9.25 11.40 -8.51
N TYR A 174 -9.03 10.29 -9.19
CA TYR A 174 -8.48 10.20 -10.54
C TYR A 174 -9.46 9.48 -11.45
N THR A 175 -9.56 9.92 -12.69
CA THR A 175 -10.52 9.39 -13.68
C THR A 175 -9.82 8.79 -14.90
N GLY A 176 -8.51 8.69 -14.87
CA GLY A 176 -7.70 8.05 -15.90
C GLY A 176 -7.66 6.53 -15.75
N VAL A 177 -6.84 5.91 -16.57
CA VAL A 177 -6.41 4.51 -16.42
C VAL A 177 -4.97 4.53 -15.96
N HIS A 178 -4.64 3.75 -14.94
CA HIS A 178 -3.28 3.69 -14.39
C HIS A 178 -2.24 3.44 -15.48
N ASP A 179 -1.19 4.25 -15.50
CA ASP A 179 -0.06 4.05 -16.42
C ASP A 179 1.08 3.30 -15.70
N PRO A 180 1.29 1.99 -15.96
CA PRO A 180 2.37 1.24 -15.34
C PRO A 180 3.77 1.78 -15.70
N MET A 181 3.85 2.66 -16.71
CA MET A 181 5.10 3.32 -17.11
C MET A 181 5.27 4.71 -16.50
N GLU A 182 4.28 5.19 -15.72
CA GLU A 182 4.39 6.51 -15.09
C GLU A 182 5.65 6.65 -14.25
N ALA A 183 6.17 7.87 -14.20
CA ALA A 183 7.31 8.20 -13.37
C ALA A 183 6.97 8.03 -11.88
N ASN A 184 7.97 7.67 -11.06
CA ASN A 184 7.77 7.50 -9.61
C ASN A 184 7.24 8.76 -8.90
N TRP A 185 7.38 9.92 -9.53
CA TRP A 185 6.89 11.21 -9.09
C TRP A 185 5.84 11.70 -10.10
N ALA A 186 4.66 11.08 -10.09
CA ALA A 186 3.59 11.48 -11.00
C ALA A 186 3.29 12.98 -10.90
N VAL A 187 3.09 13.63 -12.03
CA VAL A 187 2.82 15.07 -12.10
C VAL A 187 1.47 15.39 -11.47
N THR A 188 0.50 14.49 -11.61
CA THR A 188 -0.84 14.63 -11.02
C THR A 188 -0.93 13.77 -9.77
N LYS A 189 -1.33 14.37 -8.65
CA LYS A 189 -1.58 13.64 -7.41
C LYS A 189 -2.75 12.70 -7.57
N HIS A 190 -2.50 11.40 -7.49
CA HIS A 190 -3.53 10.36 -7.50
C HIS A 190 -3.10 9.18 -6.61
N VAL A 191 -4.03 8.29 -6.36
CA VAL A 191 -3.80 6.97 -5.77
C VAL A 191 -4.74 6.01 -6.48
N GLU A 192 -4.21 4.93 -7.00
CA GLU A 192 -4.94 3.86 -7.66
C GLU A 192 -4.62 2.51 -7.00
N CYS A 193 -5.43 1.49 -7.30
CA CYS A 193 -5.23 0.15 -6.74
C CYS A 193 -3.85 -0.40 -7.15
N GLU A 194 -3.45 -0.14 -8.39
CA GLU A 194 -2.23 -0.63 -9.02
C GLU A 194 -0.95 0.04 -8.50
N ASP A 195 -1.07 1.16 -7.81
CA ASP A 195 0.08 1.76 -7.11
C ASP A 195 0.64 0.85 -6.01
N CYS A 196 -0.22 0.01 -5.44
CA CYS A 196 0.12 -0.89 -4.34
C CYS A 196 -0.08 -2.37 -4.68
N HIS A 197 -0.82 -2.70 -5.73
CA HIS A 197 -1.17 -4.06 -6.11
C HIS A 197 -0.92 -4.29 -7.59
N ASN A 198 -0.30 -5.42 -7.92
CA ASN A 198 -0.23 -5.89 -9.30
C ASN A 198 -1.21 -7.07 -9.46
N PRO A 199 -2.35 -6.91 -10.17
CA PRO A 199 -3.36 -7.96 -10.31
C PRO A 199 -2.83 -9.22 -10.99
N HIS A 200 -1.79 -9.11 -11.79
CA HIS A 200 -1.14 -10.26 -12.41
C HIS A 200 -0.18 -11.00 -11.48
N ALA A 201 0.24 -10.40 -10.35
CA ALA A 201 1.23 -10.96 -9.44
C ALA A 201 0.69 -11.30 -8.04
N THR A 202 -0.47 -10.74 -7.63
CA THR A 202 -0.98 -10.92 -6.27
C THR A 202 -1.16 -12.39 -5.90
N SER A 203 -0.69 -12.77 -4.72
CA SER A 203 -0.81 -14.13 -4.21
C SER A 203 -1.10 -14.14 -2.71
N ALA A 204 -1.49 -15.31 -2.17
CA ALA A 204 -1.73 -15.49 -0.75
C ALA A 204 -0.44 -15.76 0.06
N THR A 205 0.73 -15.65 -0.55
CA THR A 205 2.01 -15.86 0.14
C THR A 205 2.21 -14.81 1.21
N THR A 206 2.46 -15.25 2.43
CA THR A 206 2.76 -14.37 3.57
C THR A 206 4.27 -14.17 3.71
N ALA A 207 4.66 -12.99 4.15
CA ALA A 207 6.04 -12.67 4.46
C ALA A 207 6.13 -12.07 5.88
N VAL A 208 7.35 -11.97 6.38
CA VAL A 208 7.66 -11.32 7.66
C VAL A 208 8.34 -9.99 7.38
N ALA A 209 8.00 -8.96 8.16
CA ALA A 209 8.59 -7.63 8.01
C ALA A 209 10.14 -7.69 7.97
N PRO A 210 10.75 -6.97 7.05
CA PRO A 210 10.19 -5.93 6.19
C PRO A 210 9.78 -6.43 4.79
N PHE A 211 9.87 -7.72 4.48
CA PHE A 211 9.66 -8.25 3.13
C PHE A 211 8.22 -8.05 2.67
N VAL A 212 8.07 -7.65 1.41
CA VAL A 212 6.75 -7.50 0.79
C VAL A 212 6.03 -8.85 0.76
N ASN A 213 4.76 -8.87 1.13
CA ASN A 213 3.96 -10.08 1.06
C ASN A 213 3.35 -10.26 -0.35
N GLY A 214 2.81 -11.44 -0.61
CA GLY A 214 2.28 -11.78 -1.93
C GLY A 214 1.14 -10.89 -2.42
N LEU A 215 0.39 -10.22 -1.52
CA LEU A 215 -0.67 -9.29 -1.92
C LEU A 215 -0.12 -8.05 -2.64
N ASN A 216 1.14 -7.71 -2.40
CA ASN A 216 1.82 -6.54 -2.97
C ASN A 216 3.01 -6.95 -3.86
N ALA A 217 3.09 -8.21 -4.29
CA ALA A 217 4.15 -8.67 -5.16
C ALA A 217 4.09 -7.99 -6.54
N GLY A 218 5.25 -7.78 -7.15
CA GLY A 218 5.36 -7.30 -8.54
C GLY A 218 5.05 -5.82 -8.75
N VAL A 219 5.01 -5.00 -7.68
CA VAL A 219 4.81 -3.55 -7.80
C VAL A 219 6.13 -2.79 -7.80
N LYS A 220 6.08 -1.55 -8.28
CA LYS A 220 7.22 -0.61 -8.28
C LYS A 220 7.32 0.13 -6.95
N GLY A 221 8.49 0.67 -6.65
CA GLY A 221 8.71 1.47 -5.45
C GLY A 221 9.97 2.31 -5.49
N ILE A 222 10.27 2.90 -4.33
CA ILE A 222 11.50 3.65 -4.06
C ILE A 222 12.22 2.97 -2.90
N ASN A 223 13.48 2.62 -3.08
CA ASN A 223 14.26 2.00 -2.01
C ASN A 223 14.77 3.02 -0.97
N GLN A 224 15.39 2.51 0.10
CA GLN A 224 15.93 3.35 1.18
C GLN A 224 16.98 4.37 0.70
N SER A 225 17.67 4.11 -0.41
CA SER A 225 18.62 5.06 -1.02
C SER A 225 17.95 6.14 -1.88
N GLY A 226 16.63 6.04 -2.10
CA GLY A 226 15.88 6.97 -2.95
C GLY A 226 15.86 6.60 -4.43
N ASN A 227 16.32 5.41 -4.78
CA ASN A 227 16.33 4.92 -6.15
C ASN A 227 15.06 4.14 -6.49
N PRO A 228 14.54 4.25 -7.73
CA PRO A 228 13.47 3.39 -8.22
C PRO A 228 13.85 1.91 -8.17
N VAL A 229 12.89 1.07 -7.79
CA VAL A 229 12.99 -0.39 -7.82
C VAL A 229 11.74 -1.01 -8.47
N ASN A 230 11.94 -2.10 -9.20
CA ASN A 230 10.89 -2.89 -9.84
C ASN A 230 11.33 -4.33 -10.04
N PRO A 231 10.72 -5.31 -9.36
CA PRO A 231 9.74 -5.14 -8.31
C PRO A 231 10.36 -4.69 -6.98
N VAL A 232 9.52 -4.23 -6.04
CA VAL A 232 9.93 -3.98 -4.66
C VAL A 232 10.30 -5.27 -3.94
N GLN A 233 11.22 -5.16 -2.98
CA GLN A 233 11.58 -6.24 -2.06
C GLN A 233 10.93 -6.06 -0.68
N PHE A 234 10.76 -4.82 -0.25
CA PHE A 234 10.26 -4.48 1.07
C PHE A 234 8.97 -3.66 0.99
N GLU A 235 8.07 -3.84 1.97
CA GLU A 235 6.78 -3.13 1.98
C GLU A 235 6.94 -1.60 1.98
N TYR A 236 7.89 -1.08 2.76
CA TYR A 236 8.10 0.37 2.86
C TYR A 236 8.51 1.01 1.53
N GLU A 237 9.08 0.25 0.59
CA GLU A 237 9.46 0.77 -0.73
C GLU A 237 8.24 1.19 -1.56
N ILE A 238 7.09 0.52 -1.35
CA ILE A 238 5.81 0.92 -1.94
C ILE A 238 5.40 2.30 -1.39
N CYS A 239 5.42 2.45 -0.07
CA CYS A 239 5.02 3.69 0.59
C CYS A 239 5.93 4.87 0.21
N TYR A 240 7.23 4.61 0.09
CA TYR A 240 8.21 5.63 -0.29
C TYR A 240 8.02 6.18 -1.69
N ARG A 241 7.30 5.49 -2.58
CA ARG A 241 6.96 6.02 -3.90
C ARG A 241 6.23 7.36 -3.80
N CYS A 242 5.38 7.55 -2.80
CA CYS A 242 4.63 8.77 -2.59
C CYS A 242 5.07 9.56 -1.34
N HIS A 243 5.60 8.90 -0.30
CA HIS A 243 5.94 9.51 0.97
C HIS A 243 7.44 9.83 1.15
N SER A 244 8.29 9.65 0.14
CA SER A 244 9.73 9.90 0.24
C SER A 244 10.19 11.19 -0.47
N GLY A 245 9.69 12.34 -0.05
CA GLY A 245 10.10 13.64 -0.60
C GLY A 245 9.40 14.00 -1.92
N ASN A 246 8.34 13.30 -2.24
CA ASN A 246 7.41 13.68 -3.29
C ASN A 246 6.75 15.03 -2.92
N PRO A 247 6.54 15.96 -3.87
CA PRO A 247 5.83 17.22 -3.63
C PRO A 247 4.44 17.05 -3.00
N TRP A 248 3.86 15.87 -3.11
CA TRP A 248 2.56 15.50 -2.56
C TRP A 248 2.62 14.86 -1.17
N SER A 249 3.83 14.65 -0.63
CA SER A 249 3.98 14.11 0.73
C SER A 249 3.20 14.95 1.71
N PRO A 250 2.38 14.34 2.59
CA PRO A 250 1.67 15.09 3.60
C PRO A 250 2.64 15.86 4.50
N ALA A 251 2.32 17.12 4.79
CA ALA A 251 3.10 17.88 5.76
C ALA A 251 2.96 17.27 7.17
N ALA A 252 4.00 17.42 7.99
CA ALA A 252 3.96 17.05 9.39
C ALA A 252 2.80 17.77 10.11
N VAL A 253 1.97 17.01 10.80
CA VAL A 253 0.77 17.54 11.47
C VAL A 253 1.08 18.10 12.86
N THR A 254 2.04 17.50 13.56
CA THR A 254 2.50 17.98 14.87
C THR A 254 3.68 18.92 14.66
N PRO A 255 3.58 20.21 14.97
CA PRO A 255 4.73 21.11 14.90
C PRO A 255 5.79 20.68 15.93
N ARG A 256 7.02 20.42 15.47
CA ARG A 256 8.10 19.86 16.26
C ARG A 256 9.36 20.72 16.18
N VAL A 257 10.30 20.48 17.07
CA VAL A 257 11.64 21.08 17.00
C VAL A 257 12.33 20.69 15.68
N ILE A 258 12.21 19.43 15.29
CA ILE A 258 12.69 18.94 14.00
C ILE A 258 11.48 18.55 13.15
N ILE A 259 11.41 19.08 11.93
CA ILE A 259 10.37 18.75 10.96
C ILE A 259 11.05 18.09 9.76
N GLN A 260 10.65 16.85 9.48
CA GLN A 260 11.03 16.11 8.29
C GLN A 260 9.77 15.60 7.59
N ASN A 261 9.57 16.01 6.33
CA ASN A 261 8.42 15.59 5.52
C ASN A 261 8.75 14.41 4.59
N ASN A 262 10.01 14.01 4.54
CA ASN A 262 10.46 12.85 3.76
C ASN A 262 10.55 11.63 4.69
N THR A 263 9.51 10.80 4.67
CA THR A 263 9.40 9.63 5.54
C THR A 263 10.58 8.66 5.38
N ARG A 264 11.17 8.57 4.20
CA ARG A 264 12.37 7.76 3.97
C ARG A 264 13.55 8.25 4.82
N LEU A 265 13.70 9.57 5.00
CA LEU A 265 14.76 10.14 5.84
C LEU A 265 14.47 9.96 7.33
N GLU A 266 13.19 9.90 7.73
CA GLU A 266 12.81 9.61 9.12
C GLU A 266 13.18 8.18 9.53
N PHE A 267 13.12 7.21 8.60
CA PHE A 267 13.48 5.81 8.83
C PHE A 267 14.90 5.42 8.37
N ALA A 268 15.76 6.39 8.06
CA ALA A 268 17.11 6.08 7.60
C ALA A 268 17.94 5.35 8.68
N PRO A 269 18.67 4.28 8.32
CA PRO A 269 19.42 3.46 9.29
C PRO A 269 20.50 4.20 10.10
N GLY A 270 20.97 5.35 9.59
CA GLY A 270 21.94 6.22 10.26
C GLY A 270 21.35 7.23 11.23
N ASN A 271 20.04 7.19 11.46
CA ASN A 271 19.33 8.12 12.33
C ASN A 271 19.62 7.85 13.81
N PRO A 272 19.56 8.89 14.67
CA PRO A 272 19.75 8.74 16.11
C PRO A 272 18.67 7.86 16.78
N SER A 273 17.46 7.86 16.25
CA SER A 273 16.39 6.96 16.66
C SER A 273 15.30 6.88 15.59
N PHE A 274 14.68 5.71 15.44
CA PHE A 274 13.56 5.44 14.53
C PHE A 274 12.87 4.14 14.92
N HIS A 275 11.59 3.99 14.60
CA HIS A 275 10.91 2.70 14.62
C HIS A 275 11.49 1.79 13.52
N SER A 276 11.63 0.50 13.82
CA SER A 276 12.39 -0.49 13.01
C SER A 276 11.69 -0.91 11.71
N VAL A 277 11.38 0.05 10.86
CA VAL A 277 10.79 -0.18 9.52
C VAL A 277 11.88 -0.52 8.50
N ALA A 278 12.78 0.41 8.21
CA ALA A 278 13.81 0.23 7.17
C ALA A 278 15.07 -0.49 7.68
N ALA A 279 15.31 -0.51 8.98
CA ALA A 279 16.39 -1.25 9.64
C ALA A 279 15.96 -1.69 11.04
N VAL A 280 16.76 -2.51 11.70
CA VAL A 280 16.62 -2.76 13.14
C VAL A 280 16.87 -1.44 13.88
N GLY A 281 16.03 -1.13 14.87
CA GLY A 281 16.15 0.08 15.66
C GLY A 281 17.48 0.17 16.40
N VAL A 282 17.95 1.39 16.64
CA VAL A 282 19.26 1.65 17.30
C VAL A 282 19.20 1.53 18.82
N ASN A 283 18.00 1.60 19.42
CA ASN A 283 17.84 1.53 20.86
C ASN A 283 17.98 0.07 21.36
N THR A 284 18.94 -0.17 22.22
CA THR A 284 19.24 -1.49 22.78
C THR A 284 18.43 -1.84 24.05
N SER A 285 17.64 -0.88 24.56
CA SER A 285 16.83 -1.07 25.77
C SER A 285 15.44 -0.44 25.61
N VAL A 286 14.44 -1.29 25.37
CA VAL A 286 13.03 -0.90 25.29
C VAL A 286 12.21 -1.82 26.20
N PRO A 287 12.24 -1.60 27.54
CA PRO A 287 11.66 -2.52 28.52
C PRO A 287 10.12 -2.57 28.49
N SER A 288 9.49 -1.70 27.71
CA SER A 288 8.04 -1.72 27.50
C SER A 288 7.59 -2.68 26.38
N LEU A 289 8.49 -3.21 25.54
CA LEU A 289 8.06 -4.12 24.47
C LEU A 289 7.38 -5.38 25.04
N ILE A 290 6.28 -5.78 24.42
CA ILE A 290 5.54 -7.00 24.73
C ILE A 290 5.77 -8.07 23.66
N ALA A 291 5.78 -9.35 24.06
CA ALA A 291 5.89 -10.43 23.10
C ALA A 291 4.75 -10.35 22.04
N PRO A 292 5.03 -10.65 20.76
CA PRO A 292 6.30 -11.22 20.25
C PRO A 292 7.40 -10.20 19.92
N TRP A 293 7.17 -8.92 20.18
CA TRP A 293 8.08 -7.84 19.79
C TRP A 293 9.35 -7.80 20.64
N THR A 294 10.48 -7.59 19.98
CA THR A 294 11.80 -7.45 20.59
C THR A 294 12.54 -6.27 19.97
N ILE A 295 13.66 -5.89 20.55
CA ILE A 295 14.53 -4.81 20.01
C ILE A 295 15.10 -5.13 18.61
N THR A 296 15.07 -6.38 18.19
CA THR A 296 15.52 -6.82 16.85
C THR A 296 14.38 -7.03 15.87
N SER A 297 13.14 -6.91 16.32
CA SER A 297 11.96 -7.04 15.45
C SER A 297 11.92 -5.92 14.42
N ARG A 298 11.52 -6.27 13.21
CA ARG A 298 11.16 -5.31 12.15
C ARG A 298 9.65 -5.20 12.10
N ILE A 299 9.15 -4.05 11.71
CA ILE A 299 7.73 -3.78 11.55
C ILE A 299 7.42 -3.24 10.15
N TYR A 300 6.17 -3.39 9.75
CA TYR A 300 5.61 -2.80 8.54
C TYR A 300 5.09 -1.39 8.80
N CYS A 301 5.05 -0.54 7.77
CA CYS A 301 4.25 0.70 7.80
C CYS A 301 2.79 0.37 8.13
N SER A 302 2.28 -0.74 7.58
CA SER A 302 0.91 -1.23 7.79
C SER A 302 0.64 -1.83 9.17
N ASP A 303 1.64 -2.01 10.04
CA ASP A 303 1.39 -2.36 11.44
C ASP A 303 0.74 -1.19 12.21
N CYS A 304 1.03 0.04 11.79
CA CYS A 304 0.42 1.26 12.33
C CYS A 304 -0.66 1.83 11.40
N HIS A 305 -0.39 1.89 10.08
CA HIS A 305 -1.28 2.46 9.07
C HIS A 305 -2.04 1.36 8.35
N ALA A 306 -3.27 1.11 8.77
CA ALA A 306 -4.12 0.08 8.18
C ALA A 306 -5.60 0.38 8.39
N SER A 307 -6.43 -0.37 7.70
CA SER A 307 -7.86 -0.34 7.95
C SER A 307 -8.17 -0.77 9.39
N ASP A 308 -8.99 0.00 10.08
CA ASP A 308 -9.45 -0.29 11.42
C ASP A 308 -10.56 -1.35 11.42
N GLY A 309 -10.66 -2.08 12.54
CA GLY A 309 -11.65 -3.15 12.74
C GLY A 309 -11.06 -4.56 12.54
N ALA A 310 -11.39 -5.46 13.43
CA ALA A 310 -10.83 -6.82 13.49
C ALA A 310 -11.10 -7.68 12.24
N SER A 311 -12.21 -7.44 11.54
CA SER A 311 -12.57 -8.15 10.32
C SER A 311 -12.18 -7.39 9.04
N SER A 312 -11.64 -6.18 9.16
CA SER A 312 -11.24 -5.37 8.02
C SER A 312 -10.11 -6.00 7.22
N PRO A 313 -9.98 -5.68 5.93
CA PRO A 313 -8.81 -6.04 5.16
C PRO A 313 -7.55 -5.37 5.74
N ALA A 314 -6.42 -6.03 5.63
CA ALA A 314 -5.12 -5.43 5.94
C ALA A 314 -4.78 -4.29 4.96
N GLY A 315 -3.81 -3.47 5.32
CA GLY A 315 -3.33 -2.37 4.48
C GLY A 315 -4.10 -1.07 4.67
N PRO A 316 -3.54 0.06 4.20
CA PRO A 316 -4.01 1.41 4.49
C PRO A 316 -5.12 1.88 3.54
N HIS A 317 -6.18 1.09 3.36
CA HIS A 317 -7.27 1.43 2.47
C HIS A 317 -8.15 2.55 3.05
N GLY A 318 -8.56 2.42 4.32
CA GLY A 318 -9.34 3.43 5.00
C GLY A 318 -9.57 3.12 6.47
N SER A 319 -9.65 4.16 7.30
CA SER A 319 -9.84 4.06 8.74
C SER A 319 -10.74 5.17 9.28
N THR A 320 -11.41 4.92 10.38
CA THR A 320 -12.10 5.94 11.15
C THR A 320 -11.11 6.79 11.95
N PHE A 321 -9.90 6.27 12.21
CA PHE A 321 -8.87 7.01 12.91
C PHE A 321 -8.04 7.88 11.95
N PRO A 322 -7.65 9.10 12.38
CA PRO A 322 -6.83 10.02 11.58
C PRO A 322 -5.56 9.33 11.04
N ARG A 323 -5.10 9.75 9.85
CA ARG A 323 -3.88 9.24 9.19
C ARG A 323 -3.95 7.75 8.83
N ILE A 324 -5.15 7.22 8.66
CA ILE A 324 -5.40 5.79 8.35
C ILE A 324 -4.74 4.89 9.41
N LEU A 325 -4.80 5.28 10.68
CA LEU A 325 -4.26 4.45 11.74
C LEU A 325 -5.16 3.24 12.02
N LYS A 326 -4.54 2.11 12.32
CA LYS A 326 -5.22 0.86 12.63
C LYS A 326 -5.99 0.89 13.94
N LEU A 327 -5.49 1.67 14.90
CA LEU A 327 -6.04 1.80 16.25
C LEU A 327 -6.00 3.27 16.69
N GLN A 328 -6.75 3.59 17.74
CA GLN A 328 -6.77 4.93 18.31
C GLN A 328 -5.37 5.37 18.78
N TYR A 329 -5.02 6.59 18.41
CA TYR A 329 -3.87 7.31 18.92
C TYR A 329 -4.28 8.77 19.17
N SER A 330 -4.54 9.11 20.44
CA SER A 330 -4.92 10.47 20.85
C SER A 330 -3.69 11.35 20.90
N THR A 331 -3.75 12.46 20.16
CA THR A 331 -2.62 13.41 20.02
C THR A 331 -2.93 14.79 20.59
N ALA A 332 -4.12 14.98 21.13
CA ALA A 332 -4.53 16.26 21.73
C ALA A 332 -3.88 16.46 23.10
N ASN A 333 -3.46 17.69 23.40
CA ASN A 333 -3.02 18.06 24.74
C ASN A 333 -4.16 17.87 25.76
N ASN A 334 -3.83 17.59 27.00
CA ASN A 334 -4.78 17.26 28.08
C ASN A 334 -5.60 15.99 27.83
N THR A 335 -5.09 15.05 27.03
CA THR A 335 -5.71 13.75 26.85
C THR A 335 -5.64 12.92 28.14
N THR A 336 -6.80 12.52 28.65
CA THR A 336 -6.85 11.57 29.77
C THR A 336 -6.33 10.21 29.31
N GLU A 337 -5.30 9.70 29.98
CA GLU A 337 -4.69 8.43 29.68
C GLU A 337 -5.67 7.27 29.84
N SER A 338 -5.68 6.37 28.88
CA SER A 338 -6.42 5.10 28.94
C SER A 338 -5.87 4.09 27.93
N ALA A 339 -6.19 2.82 28.13
CA ALA A 339 -5.84 1.76 27.18
C ALA A 339 -6.38 2.04 25.76
N THR A 340 -7.53 2.73 25.66
CA THR A 340 -8.14 3.12 24.39
C THR A 340 -7.45 4.33 23.77
N ALA A 341 -7.12 5.36 24.56
CA ALA A 341 -6.54 6.61 24.05
C ALA A 341 -5.23 6.37 23.28
N TYR A 342 -4.43 5.42 23.73
CA TYR A 342 -3.14 5.06 23.14
C TYR A 342 -3.08 3.60 22.68
N ALA A 343 -4.22 3.06 22.24
CA ALA A 343 -4.33 1.66 21.82
C ALA A 343 -3.30 1.27 20.76
N LEU A 344 -2.96 2.19 19.84
CA LEU A 344 -1.94 1.95 18.82
C LEU A 344 -0.57 1.67 19.46
N CYS A 345 -0.13 2.52 20.39
CA CYS A 345 1.16 2.34 21.07
C CYS A 345 1.16 1.07 21.94
N TYR A 346 0.07 0.83 22.65
CA TYR A 346 -0.08 -0.30 23.54
C TYR A 346 -0.25 -1.67 22.83
N SER A 347 -0.41 -1.65 21.51
CA SER A 347 -0.37 -2.90 20.73
C SER A 347 1.02 -3.56 20.71
N CYS A 348 2.07 -2.77 20.98
CA CYS A 348 3.46 -3.24 21.01
C CYS A 348 4.16 -2.88 22.32
N HIS A 349 3.71 -1.88 23.05
CA HIS A 349 4.29 -1.40 24.29
C HIS A 349 3.40 -1.69 25.50
N SER A 350 3.94 -2.27 26.54
CA SER A 350 3.24 -2.55 27.80
C SER A 350 2.80 -1.25 28.49
N ARG A 351 1.50 -1.02 28.54
CA ARG A 351 0.92 0.09 29.31
C ARG A 351 1.37 0.04 30.77
N ALA A 352 1.38 -1.17 31.37
CA ALA A 352 1.80 -1.35 32.76
C ALA A 352 3.26 -0.93 32.98
N SER A 353 4.18 -1.32 32.07
CA SER A 353 5.59 -0.93 32.14
C SER A 353 5.78 0.59 32.05
N ILE A 354 5.00 1.25 31.18
CA ILE A 354 5.07 2.70 30.99
C ILE A 354 4.49 3.43 32.21
N MET A 355 3.29 3.03 32.66
CA MET A 355 2.60 3.71 33.79
C MET A 355 3.18 3.39 35.16
N SER A 356 4.04 2.36 35.26
CA SER A 356 4.82 2.08 36.48
C SER A 356 6.26 2.62 36.43
N ASP A 357 6.54 3.49 35.48
CA ASP A 357 7.84 4.15 35.30
C ASP A 357 9.04 3.18 35.10
N ILE A 358 8.75 1.94 34.63
CA ILE A 358 9.79 0.93 34.36
C ILE A 358 10.58 1.32 33.12
N SER A 359 9.93 1.85 32.10
CA SER A 359 10.57 2.23 30.83
C SER A 359 11.35 3.55 30.93
N PHE A 360 10.84 4.50 31.66
CA PHE A 360 11.46 5.77 32.00
C PHE A 360 10.74 6.33 33.22
N LYS A 361 11.48 6.87 34.18
CA LYS A 361 10.89 7.57 35.31
C LYS A 361 10.08 8.76 34.83
N GLU A 362 9.02 9.10 35.54
CA GLU A 362 8.14 10.23 35.24
C GLU A 362 7.17 10.05 34.05
N HIS A 363 7.12 8.89 33.39
CA HIS A 363 6.06 8.64 32.41
C HIS A 363 4.67 8.77 33.05
N SER A 364 4.46 8.15 34.21
CA SER A 364 3.18 8.22 34.92
C SER A 364 2.80 9.66 35.27
N LYS A 365 3.77 10.44 35.77
CA LYS A 365 3.55 11.85 36.09
C LYS A 365 3.14 12.64 34.86
N HIS A 366 3.90 12.56 33.77
CA HIS A 366 3.60 13.33 32.56
C HIS A 366 2.31 12.88 31.88
N ILE A 367 2.11 11.57 31.72
CA ILE A 367 0.98 11.05 30.91
C ILE A 367 -0.32 11.04 31.72
N GLN A 368 -0.29 10.59 33.00
CA GLN A 368 -1.47 10.52 33.85
C GLN A 368 -1.70 11.83 34.63
N GLY A 369 -0.64 12.36 35.24
CA GLY A 369 -0.72 13.57 36.06
C GLY A 369 -0.98 14.81 35.21
N GLU A 370 -0.07 15.10 34.30
CA GLU A 370 -0.12 16.30 33.45
C GLU A 370 -0.92 16.11 32.16
N LYS A 371 -1.42 14.90 31.90
CA LYS A 371 -2.19 14.53 30.70
C LYS A 371 -1.47 14.90 29.39
N THR A 372 -0.15 14.84 29.41
CA THR A 372 0.71 15.10 28.25
C THR A 372 0.68 13.89 27.31
N PRO A 373 0.24 14.03 26.05
CA PRO A 373 0.13 12.91 25.16
C PRO A 373 1.51 12.39 24.69
N CYS A 374 1.61 11.13 24.33
CA CYS A 374 2.87 10.49 23.91
C CYS A 374 3.57 11.26 22.77
N ASN A 375 2.79 11.82 21.83
CA ASN A 375 3.34 12.61 20.71
C ASN A 375 3.91 13.97 21.14
N ALA A 376 3.69 14.42 22.38
CA ALA A 376 4.31 15.64 22.85
C ALA A 376 5.83 15.52 22.93
N CYS A 377 6.33 14.31 23.29
CA CYS A 377 7.74 14.03 23.42
C CYS A 377 8.28 13.14 22.27
N HIS A 378 7.47 12.16 21.82
CA HIS A 378 7.94 11.16 20.87
C HIS A 378 7.43 11.41 19.45
N ASP A 379 8.34 11.30 18.48
CA ASP A 379 8.05 11.23 17.06
C ASP A 379 7.96 9.76 16.63
N PRO A 380 6.78 9.26 16.24
CA PRO A 380 6.61 7.83 16.01
C PRO A 380 7.31 7.29 14.76
N HIS A 381 7.80 8.13 13.86
CA HIS A 381 8.58 7.67 12.72
C HIS A 381 10.07 7.56 13.06
N GLY A 382 10.68 8.68 13.37
CA GLY A 382 12.10 8.77 13.67
C GLY A 382 12.66 10.16 13.41
N ILE A 383 13.88 10.37 13.81
CA ILE A 383 14.53 11.69 13.73
C ILE A 383 15.69 11.62 12.75
N SER A 384 15.59 12.40 11.66
CA SER A 384 16.64 12.44 10.63
C SER A 384 17.98 12.90 11.20
N SER A 385 19.06 12.14 10.91
CA SER A 385 20.43 12.49 11.29
C SER A 385 20.95 13.74 10.65
N THR A 386 20.28 14.27 9.62
CA THR A 386 20.61 15.56 9.00
C THR A 386 20.21 16.75 9.89
N GLN A 387 19.33 16.54 10.87
CA GLN A 387 18.78 17.58 11.73
C GLN A 387 18.93 17.26 13.21
N GLY A 388 18.94 15.97 13.57
CA GLY A 388 19.03 15.48 14.94
C GLY A 388 20.36 14.79 15.25
N ASN A 389 20.55 14.44 16.52
CA ASN A 389 21.74 13.74 17.03
C ASN A 389 21.37 12.78 18.16
N SER A 390 22.27 11.83 18.48
CA SER A 390 22.03 10.78 19.49
C SER A 390 21.98 11.30 20.94
N ILE A 391 22.47 12.51 21.20
CA ILE A 391 22.41 13.10 22.53
C ILE A 391 21.01 13.69 22.79
N ASN A 392 20.44 14.38 21.80
CA ASN A 392 19.19 15.10 21.97
C ASN A 392 17.96 14.34 21.47
N ASN A 393 18.13 13.37 20.60
CA ASN A 393 17.05 12.73 19.87
C ASN A 393 17.08 11.20 19.96
N SER A 394 17.70 10.64 21.01
CA SER A 394 17.51 9.23 21.36
C SER A 394 16.04 8.95 21.70
N ASN A 395 15.64 7.69 21.70
CA ASN A 395 14.30 7.24 22.13
C ASN A 395 13.14 7.96 21.41
N LEU A 396 13.33 8.38 20.15
CA LEU A 396 12.34 9.12 19.36
C LEU A 396 11.97 10.49 19.95
N ILE A 397 12.83 11.11 20.73
CA ILE A 397 12.53 12.41 21.34
C ILE A 397 12.61 13.52 20.29
N ASN A 398 11.48 14.16 20.09
CA ASN A 398 11.31 15.31 19.21
C ASN A 398 10.09 16.13 19.68
N PHE A 399 10.31 17.12 20.47
CA PHE A 399 9.29 17.81 21.24
C PHE A 399 8.27 18.58 20.37
N TRP A 400 7.01 18.56 20.80
CA TRP A 400 5.92 19.32 20.21
C TRP A 400 5.97 20.78 20.63
N THR A 401 6.33 21.66 19.70
CA THR A 401 6.45 23.11 19.94
C THR A 401 5.11 23.84 20.12
N GLY A 402 3.99 23.17 19.89
CA GLY A 402 2.66 23.73 20.14
C GLY A 402 2.25 23.79 21.62
N ILE A 403 2.94 23.04 22.48
CA ILE A 403 2.70 23.04 23.94
C ILE A 403 3.97 23.23 24.76
N MET A 404 5.13 23.15 24.14
CA MET A 404 6.42 23.34 24.79
C MET A 404 7.08 24.62 24.28
N THR A 405 7.62 25.39 25.20
CA THR A 405 8.37 26.62 24.90
C THR A 405 9.81 26.52 25.40
N PRO A 406 10.72 27.36 24.90
CA PRO A 406 12.10 27.37 25.40
C PRO A 406 12.17 27.63 26.90
N SER A 407 13.06 26.91 27.61
CA SER A 407 13.35 27.20 29.00
C SER A 407 13.86 28.62 29.16
N PRO A 408 13.32 29.42 30.08
CA PRO A 408 13.78 30.80 30.33
C PRO A 408 15.27 30.88 30.67
N GLY A 409 15.81 29.86 31.34
CA GLY A 409 17.21 29.85 31.80
C GLY A 409 18.24 29.71 30.67
N ASN A 410 17.91 29.00 29.59
CA ASN A 410 18.88 28.71 28.51
C ASN A 410 18.35 28.84 27.09
N GLY A 411 17.07 29.20 26.92
CA GLY A 411 16.47 29.44 25.60
C GLY A 411 16.30 28.18 24.74
N ALA A 412 16.35 26.97 25.30
CA ALA A 412 16.31 25.71 24.55
C ALA A 412 14.97 24.97 24.70
N ILE A 413 14.63 24.18 23.69
CA ILE A 413 13.70 23.05 23.78
C ILE A 413 14.51 21.83 23.35
N ARG A 414 15.02 21.04 24.30
CA ARG A 414 15.81 19.86 24.02
C ARG A 414 15.78 18.84 25.15
N PHE A 415 16.08 17.62 24.81
CA PHE A 415 16.42 16.51 25.71
C PHE A 415 17.92 16.27 25.63
N GLU A 416 18.53 15.79 26.73
CA GLU A 416 19.89 15.27 26.75
C GLU A 416 19.85 13.87 27.33
N ASP A 417 20.26 12.89 26.52
CA ASP A 417 20.40 11.50 26.95
C ASP A 417 21.57 11.36 27.95
N GLN A 418 21.28 10.75 29.08
CA GLN A 418 22.25 10.47 30.16
C GLN A 418 22.46 8.94 30.32
N GLY A 419 22.07 8.15 29.33
CA GLY A 419 22.17 6.71 29.32
C GLY A 419 20.83 6.01 29.59
N ILE A 420 20.90 4.72 29.83
CA ILE A 420 19.69 3.88 29.91
C ILE A 420 18.71 4.43 30.96
N ARG A 421 17.53 4.83 30.48
CA ARG A 421 16.39 5.33 31.27
C ARG A 421 16.68 6.63 32.04
N ARG A 422 17.67 7.39 31.62
CA ARG A 422 18.09 8.65 32.23
C ARG A 422 18.13 9.75 31.20
N GLY A 423 17.84 10.97 31.65
CA GLY A 423 17.95 12.12 30.77
C GLY A 423 17.74 13.45 31.49
N ARG A 424 17.94 14.54 30.77
CA ARG A 424 17.62 15.90 31.20
C ARG A 424 16.77 16.59 30.18
N CYS A 425 15.78 17.35 30.62
CA CYS A 425 14.97 18.19 29.76
C CYS A 425 15.29 19.67 29.99
N PHE A 426 15.28 20.45 28.91
CA PHE A 426 15.40 21.88 28.88
C PHE A 426 14.24 22.43 28.06
N LEU A 427 13.19 22.83 28.70
CA LEU A 427 11.96 23.34 28.10
C LEU A 427 11.00 23.82 29.18
N THR A 428 9.99 24.61 28.84
CA THR A 428 8.84 24.87 29.69
C THR A 428 7.62 24.13 29.10
N CYS A 429 6.94 23.33 29.93
CA CYS A 429 5.72 22.60 29.54
C CYS A 429 4.66 22.78 30.68
N HIS A 430 3.40 23.06 30.31
CA HIS A 430 2.30 23.27 31.24
C HIS A 430 2.61 24.28 32.35
N GLY A 431 3.48 25.27 32.08
CA GLY A 431 3.90 26.29 33.04
C GLY A 431 5.08 25.90 33.94
N GLU A 432 5.54 24.64 33.86
CA GLU A 432 6.71 24.18 34.60
C GLU A 432 7.98 24.30 33.76
N ASP A 433 9.01 24.94 34.32
CA ASP A 433 10.32 25.09 33.69
C ASP A 433 11.24 23.91 34.05
N HIS A 434 11.73 23.22 33.04
CA HIS A 434 12.67 22.13 33.16
C HIS A 434 14.09 22.57 32.75
N ASP A 435 14.69 23.47 33.48
CA ASP A 435 16.06 23.97 33.21
C ASP A 435 17.12 22.94 33.65
N GLY A 436 17.26 21.88 32.87
CA GLY A 436 18.23 20.81 33.10
C GLY A 436 17.81 19.83 34.20
N TRP A 437 16.51 19.65 34.45
CA TRP A 437 16.04 18.65 35.42
C TRP A 437 16.49 17.27 35.02
N ASN A 438 17.18 16.60 35.98
CA ASN A 438 17.63 15.22 35.81
C ASN A 438 16.51 14.24 36.12
N TYR A 439 16.33 13.31 35.21
CA TYR A 439 15.50 12.13 35.39
C TYR A 439 16.43 10.94 35.65
N PRO A 440 16.54 10.45 36.92
CA PRO A 440 17.47 9.41 37.33
C PRO A 440 17.04 8.01 36.87
#